data_1361ab1e8b4377cd69409281f21337e8
#
_entry.id   1361ab1e8b4377cd69409281f21337e8
#
_cell.length_a   1.000
_cell.length_b   1.000
_cell.length_c   1.000
_cell.angle_alpha   90.00
_cell.angle_beta   90.00
_cell.angle_gamma   90.00
#
_symmetry.space_group_name_H-M   'P 1'
#
loop_
_entity.id
_entity.type
_entity.pdbx_description
1 polymer ?
#
loop_
_entity_poly.entity_id
_entity_poly.type
_entity_poly.pdbx_seq_one_letter_code
_entity_poly.pdbx_strand_id
1 'polypeptide(L)'
;MNTTWETHKFEHYIFSLLLAVEVIMSFTFLGYVHIPPISITTAYIPIIITACLFGPAEASLAGLLFGLGSLYKASATYVMPADAVFSPFRSDFPIGSILLSVGTRVLSVFCSAVCFSRHQKQTKNLCKLLITIGHLRHALLVYTAMGLFFPSRF
;
A
#
# COMPACT_ATOMS: atom_id res chain seq x y z
N MET A 1 9.77 5.35 37.23
CA MET A 1 10.73 5.63 36.16
C MET A 1 10.73 4.53 35.07
N ASN A 2 9.61 3.82 34.86
CA ASN A 2 9.49 2.67 33.90
C ASN A 2 8.44 2.87 32.80
N THR A 3 7.79 4.03 32.71
CA THR A 3 6.68 4.26 31.80
C THR A 3 7.09 4.39 30.32
N THR A 4 8.27 4.91 30.04
CA THR A 4 8.77 5.10 28.68
C THR A 4 9.17 3.79 27.98
N TRP A 5 9.71 2.84 28.71
CA TRP A 5 10.10 1.52 28.19
C TRP A 5 8.89 0.65 27.84
N GLU A 6 7.84 0.74 28.62
CA GLU A 6 6.59 0.02 28.38
C GLU A 6 5.85 0.56 27.14
N THR A 7 5.86 1.89 26.95
CA THR A 7 5.24 2.49 25.75
C THR A 7 5.95 2.08 24.47
N HIS A 8 7.28 2.09 24.43
CA HIS A 8 8.04 1.66 23.27
C HIS A 8 7.81 0.18 22.92
N LYS A 9 7.76 -0.71 23.91
CA LYS A 9 7.44 -2.12 23.68
C LYS A 9 6.03 -2.27 23.08
N PHE A 10 5.05 -1.55 23.62
CA PHE A 10 3.68 -1.58 23.15
C PHE A 10 3.55 -1.09 21.70
N GLU A 11 4.25 -0.03 21.33
CA GLU A 11 4.32 0.47 19.95
C GLU A 11 4.87 -0.61 19.00
N HIS A 12 5.98 -1.27 19.36
CA HIS A 12 6.54 -2.35 18.55
C HIS A 12 5.60 -3.55 18.40
N TYR A 13 4.85 -3.91 19.45
CA TYR A 13 3.85 -4.98 19.36
C TYR A 13 2.71 -4.62 18.40
N ILE A 14 2.18 -3.40 18.48
CA ILE A 14 1.12 -2.93 17.57
C ILE A 14 1.63 -2.90 16.14
N PHE A 15 2.83 -2.39 15.91
CA PHE A 15 3.43 -2.34 14.59
C PHE A 15 3.60 -3.75 14.00
N SER A 16 4.16 -4.68 14.76
CA SER A 16 4.32 -6.08 14.32
C SER A 16 2.98 -6.75 14.04
N LEU A 17 1.96 -6.47 14.83
CA LEU A 17 0.61 -6.99 14.62
C LEU A 17 0.02 -6.45 13.32
N LEU A 18 0.16 -5.16 13.05
CA LEU A 18 -0.33 -4.54 11.81
C LEU A 18 0.37 -5.11 10.58
N LEU A 19 1.70 -5.31 10.64
CA LEU A 19 2.44 -5.97 9.57
C LEU A 19 1.99 -7.42 9.35
N ALA A 20 1.74 -8.17 10.43
CA ALA A 20 1.24 -9.53 10.33
C ALA A 20 -0.14 -9.58 9.67
N VAL A 21 -1.04 -8.69 10.07
CA VAL A 21 -2.38 -8.56 9.45
C VAL A 21 -2.25 -8.21 7.97
N GLU A 22 -1.37 -7.30 7.61
CA GLU A 22 -1.12 -6.91 6.23
C GLU A 22 -0.61 -8.08 5.38
N VAL A 23 0.35 -8.86 5.90
CA VAL A 23 0.85 -10.07 5.23
C VAL A 23 -0.28 -11.08 5.03
N ILE A 24 -1.07 -11.35 6.07
CA ILE A 24 -2.21 -12.27 5.98
C ILE A 24 -3.20 -11.78 4.91
N MET A 25 -3.57 -10.49 4.93
CA MET A 25 -4.48 -9.92 3.94
C MET A 25 -3.90 -9.97 2.52
N SER A 26 -2.60 -9.75 2.35
CA SER A 26 -1.95 -9.79 1.04
C SER A 26 -2.00 -11.18 0.39
N PHE A 27 -1.96 -12.25 1.19
CA PHE A 27 -1.98 -13.62 0.68
C PHE A 27 -3.36 -14.28 0.67
N THR A 28 -4.35 -13.69 1.37
CA THR A 28 -5.73 -14.21 1.41
C THR A 28 -6.64 -13.47 0.42
N PHE A 29 -7.85 -14.01 0.22
CA PHE A 29 -8.90 -13.36 -0.56
C PHE A 29 -9.44 -12.07 0.10
N LEU A 30 -9.21 -11.89 1.41
CA LEU A 30 -9.63 -10.69 2.14
C LEU A 30 -8.93 -9.42 1.63
N GLY A 31 -7.70 -9.52 1.18
CA GLY A 31 -6.92 -8.37 0.72
C GLY A 31 -7.32 -7.87 -0.68
N TYR A 32 -7.98 -8.71 -1.48
CA TYR A 32 -8.35 -8.38 -2.85
C TYR A 32 -9.74 -8.91 -3.16
N VAL A 33 -10.73 -8.05 -3.05
CA VAL A 33 -12.11 -8.39 -3.40
C VAL A 33 -12.32 -8.11 -4.89
N HIS A 34 -12.45 -9.17 -5.68
CA HIS A 34 -12.68 -9.11 -7.11
C HIS A 34 -14.17 -8.98 -7.38
N ILE A 35 -14.62 -7.79 -7.70
CA ILE A 35 -15.97 -7.51 -8.18
C ILE A 35 -15.81 -7.00 -9.61
N PRO A 36 -16.06 -7.83 -10.64
CA PRO A 36 -15.93 -7.37 -12.01
C PRO A 36 -16.80 -6.13 -12.28
N PRO A 37 -16.29 -5.09 -12.94
CA PRO A 37 -14.99 -4.96 -13.61
C PRO A 37 -13.86 -4.41 -12.72
N ILE A 38 -14.07 -4.23 -11.42
CA ILE A 38 -13.15 -3.52 -10.51
C ILE A 38 -12.66 -4.47 -9.42
N SER A 39 -11.35 -4.44 -9.13
CA SER A 39 -10.74 -5.11 -7.98
C SER A 39 -10.51 -4.10 -6.86
N ILE A 40 -11.18 -4.28 -5.75
CA ILE A 40 -11.02 -3.43 -4.56
C ILE A 40 -9.95 -4.04 -3.65
N THR A 41 -8.91 -3.28 -3.35
CA THR A 41 -7.82 -3.71 -2.48
C THR A 41 -8.08 -3.25 -1.05
N THR A 42 -8.51 -4.17 -0.19
CA THR A 42 -8.75 -3.90 1.24
C THR A 42 -7.48 -3.99 2.09
N ALA A 43 -6.41 -4.62 1.57
CA ALA A 43 -5.10 -4.70 2.22
C ALA A 43 -4.45 -3.32 2.46
N TYR A 44 -5.01 -2.24 1.90
CA TYR A 44 -4.54 -0.87 2.15
C TYR A 44 -4.95 -0.32 3.53
N ILE A 45 -5.92 -0.94 4.20
CA ILE A 45 -6.43 -0.48 5.50
C ILE A 45 -5.36 -0.52 6.60
N PRO A 46 -4.67 -1.65 6.88
CA PRO A 46 -3.63 -1.71 7.90
C PRO A 46 -2.47 -0.75 7.61
N ILE A 47 -2.15 -0.51 6.35
CA ILE A 47 -1.10 0.42 5.94
C ILE A 47 -1.45 1.86 6.32
N ILE A 48 -2.69 2.29 6.09
CA ILE A 48 -3.15 3.63 6.49
C ILE A 48 -3.10 3.77 8.02
N ILE A 49 -3.52 2.75 8.76
CA ILE A 49 -3.46 2.76 10.23
C ILE A 49 -2.01 2.90 10.68
N THR A 50 -1.08 2.16 10.07
CA THR A 50 0.36 2.28 10.34
C THR A 50 0.88 3.69 10.07
N ALA A 51 0.49 4.29 8.94
CA ALA A 51 0.88 5.65 8.58
C ALA A 51 0.35 6.71 9.55
N CYS A 52 -0.83 6.48 10.13
CA CYS A 52 -1.43 7.39 11.12
C CYS A 52 -0.83 7.26 12.53
N LEU A 53 -0.40 6.04 12.90
CA LEU A 53 0.06 5.77 14.27
C LEU A 53 1.58 5.95 14.43
N PHE A 54 2.37 5.52 13.46
CA PHE A 54 3.82 5.40 13.64
C PHE A 54 4.59 6.49 12.91
N GLY A 55 4.40 6.70 11.66
CA GLY A 55 5.13 7.73 10.92
C GLY A 55 5.57 7.29 9.52
N PRO A 56 6.33 8.15 8.81
CA PRO A 56 6.65 7.91 7.41
C PRO A 56 7.62 6.74 7.18
N ALA A 57 8.51 6.44 8.11
CA ALA A 57 9.48 5.36 7.96
C ALA A 57 8.80 3.99 8.07
N GLU A 58 8.02 3.78 9.13
CA GLU A 58 7.25 2.57 9.41
C GLU A 58 6.17 2.35 8.35
N ALA A 59 5.50 3.42 7.94
CA ALA A 59 4.54 3.39 6.86
C ALA A 59 5.16 2.97 5.52
N SER A 60 6.38 3.42 5.24
CA SER A 60 7.12 3.04 4.03
C SER A 60 7.47 1.55 4.04
N LEU A 61 7.84 1.01 5.19
CA LEU A 61 8.10 -0.42 5.37
C LEU A 61 6.84 -1.25 5.09
N ALA A 62 5.69 -0.85 5.65
CA ALA A 62 4.42 -1.47 5.37
C ALA A 62 4.07 -1.39 3.87
N GLY A 63 4.23 -0.22 3.24
CA GLY A 63 4.03 -0.04 1.81
C GLY A 63 4.94 -0.91 0.93
N LEU A 64 6.18 -1.15 1.37
CA LEU A 64 7.13 -2.04 0.70
C LEU A 64 6.66 -3.50 0.78
N LEU A 65 6.25 -3.97 1.95
CA LEU A 65 5.71 -5.34 2.13
C LEU A 65 4.47 -5.55 1.27
N PHE A 66 3.56 -4.60 1.26
CA PHE A 66 2.38 -4.63 0.39
C PHE A 66 2.75 -4.67 -1.10
N GLY A 67 3.73 -3.87 -1.52
CA GLY A 67 4.25 -3.86 -2.89
C GLY A 67 4.82 -5.21 -3.31
N LEU A 68 5.62 -5.82 -2.44
CA LEU A 68 6.18 -7.16 -2.66
C LEU A 68 5.10 -8.24 -2.70
N GLY A 69 4.13 -8.21 -1.77
CA GLY A 69 2.99 -9.11 -1.76
C GLY A 69 2.17 -9.03 -3.05
N SER A 70 1.93 -7.82 -3.54
CA SER A 70 1.22 -7.59 -4.79
C SER A 70 1.99 -8.09 -6.02
N LEU A 71 3.31 -7.86 -6.04
CA LEU A 71 4.19 -8.34 -7.11
C LEU A 71 4.21 -9.88 -7.15
N TYR A 72 4.32 -10.52 -5.98
CA TYR A 72 4.24 -11.97 -5.86
C TYR A 72 2.88 -12.48 -6.36
N LYS A 73 1.79 -11.89 -5.92
CA LYS A 73 0.43 -12.32 -6.31
C LYS A 73 0.18 -12.16 -7.81
N ALA A 74 0.58 -11.05 -8.41
CA ALA A 74 0.50 -10.83 -9.85
C ALA A 74 1.33 -11.85 -10.65
N SER A 75 2.43 -12.33 -10.08
CA SER A 75 3.30 -13.33 -10.72
C SER A 75 2.78 -14.75 -10.54
N ALA A 76 2.26 -15.09 -9.35
CA ALA A 76 1.83 -16.44 -8.99
C ALA A 76 0.37 -16.73 -9.39
N THR A 77 -0.54 -15.77 -9.19
CA THR A 77 -1.97 -15.94 -9.45
C THR A 77 -2.43 -14.90 -10.49
N TYR A 78 -2.49 -15.32 -11.74
CA TYR A 78 -3.02 -14.51 -12.83
C TYR A 78 -4.55 -14.56 -12.82
N VAL A 79 -5.21 -13.46 -12.49
CA VAL A 79 -6.68 -13.38 -12.44
C VAL A 79 -7.22 -12.50 -13.56
N MET A 80 -6.57 -11.38 -13.86
CA MET A 80 -7.02 -10.43 -14.88
C MET A 80 -5.87 -10.00 -15.82
N PRO A 81 -6.18 -9.63 -17.08
CA PRO A 81 -5.17 -9.12 -18.02
C PRO A 81 -4.38 -7.90 -17.48
N ALA A 82 -5.03 -7.05 -16.68
CA ALA A 82 -4.39 -5.90 -16.03
C ALA A 82 -3.32 -6.32 -15.00
N ASP A 83 -3.44 -7.51 -14.39
CA ASP A 83 -2.47 -8.01 -13.43
C ASP A 83 -1.11 -8.33 -14.08
N ALA A 84 -1.10 -8.62 -15.39
CA ALA A 84 0.13 -8.89 -16.13
C ALA A 84 1.11 -7.72 -16.09
N VAL A 85 0.61 -6.50 -16.03
CA VAL A 85 1.43 -5.27 -15.97
C VAL A 85 2.21 -5.16 -14.66
N PHE A 86 1.71 -5.76 -13.57
CA PHE A 86 2.36 -5.79 -12.27
C PHE A 86 3.36 -6.93 -12.10
N SER A 87 3.40 -7.88 -13.04
CA SER A 87 4.32 -9.01 -13.01
C SER A 87 5.53 -8.77 -13.91
N PRO A 88 6.77 -8.83 -13.38
CA PRO A 88 7.97 -8.67 -14.18
C PRO A 88 8.19 -9.83 -15.17
N PHE A 89 7.55 -10.99 -14.94
CA PHE A 89 7.67 -12.17 -15.81
C PHE A 89 6.70 -12.18 -16.99
N ARG A 90 5.66 -11.34 -16.94
CA ARG A 90 4.56 -11.32 -17.93
C ARG A 90 4.43 -9.99 -18.66
N SER A 91 5.17 -8.99 -18.22
CA SER A 91 5.19 -7.66 -18.85
C SER A 91 6.33 -7.54 -19.84
N ASP A 92 6.13 -6.72 -20.84
CA ASP A 92 7.15 -6.40 -21.84
C ASP A 92 8.30 -5.54 -21.25
N PHE A 93 8.08 -4.93 -20.07
CA PHE A 93 9.03 -4.07 -19.38
C PHE A 93 9.15 -4.43 -17.89
N PRO A 94 10.03 -5.41 -17.52
CA PRO A 94 10.13 -5.94 -16.16
C PRO A 94 10.44 -4.89 -15.09
N ILE A 95 11.34 -3.96 -15.39
CA ILE A 95 11.72 -2.88 -14.45
C ILE A 95 10.53 -1.96 -14.18
N GLY A 96 9.76 -1.62 -15.21
CA GLY A 96 8.54 -0.84 -15.07
C GLY A 96 7.50 -1.52 -14.20
N SER A 97 7.36 -2.84 -14.29
CA SER A 97 6.45 -3.63 -13.46
C SER A 97 6.82 -3.61 -11.99
N ILE A 98 8.12 -3.73 -11.67
CA ILE A 98 8.62 -3.65 -10.30
C ILE A 98 8.38 -2.24 -9.75
N LEU A 99 8.72 -1.21 -10.53
CA LEU A 99 8.52 0.18 -10.14
C LEU A 99 7.04 0.51 -9.95
N LEU A 100 6.19 0.00 -10.83
CA LEU A 100 4.74 0.15 -10.75
C LEU A 100 4.17 -0.58 -9.53
N SER A 101 4.63 -1.80 -9.25
CA SER A 101 4.11 -2.61 -8.15
C SER A 101 4.57 -2.12 -6.77
N VAL A 102 5.86 -1.86 -6.61
CA VAL A 102 6.47 -1.50 -5.33
C VAL A 102 6.59 0.01 -5.17
N GLY A 103 7.16 0.69 -6.18
CA GLY A 103 7.49 2.12 -6.11
C GLY A 103 6.26 3.00 -5.89
N THR A 104 5.18 2.78 -6.63
CA THR A 104 3.95 3.56 -6.48
C THR A 104 3.31 3.39 -5.11
N ARG A 105 3.39 2.18 -4.52
CA ARG A 105 2.84 1.90 -3.19
C ARG A 105 3.65 2.56 -2.10
N VAL A 106 4.97 2.38 -2.10
CA VAL A 106 5.86 3.03 -1.13
C VAL A 106 5.72 4.55 -1.19
N LEU A 107 5.74 5.13 -2.39
CA LEU A 107 5.61 6.57 -2.59
C LEU A 107 4.26 7.10 -2.10
N SER A 108 3.18 6.40 -2.41
CA SER A 108 1.82 6.77 -2.00
C SER A 108 1.67 6.77 -0.47
N VAL A 109 2.18 5.73 0.19
CA VAL A 109 2.11 5.58 1.65
C VAL A 109 3.02 6.60 2.34
N PHE A 110 4.25 6.78 1.86
CA PHE A 110 5.19 7.77 2.37
C PHE A 110 4.60 9.19 2.31
N CYS A 111 4.08 9.58 1.15
CA CYS A 111 3.43 10.89 1.00
C CYS A 111 2.22 11.05 1.92
N SER A 112 1.43 9.99 2.14
CA SER A 112 0.29 10.03 3.04
C SER A 112 0.72 10.23 4.48
N ALA A 113 1.76 9.52 4.92
CA ALA A 113 2.32 9.64 6.27
C ALA A 113 2.95 11.01 6.53
N VAL A 114 3.70 11.55 5.56
CA VAL A 114 4.28 12.91 5.66
C VAL A 114 3.17 13.96 5.72
N CYS A 115 2.13 13.81 4.92
CA CYS A 115 0.99 14.73 4.93
C CYS A 115 0.27 14.68 6.29
N PHE A 116 0.06 13.48 6.84
CA PHE A 116 -0.52 13.30 8.16
C PHE A 116 0.33 13.92 9.26
N SER A 117 1.64 13.68 9.28
CA SER A 117 2.57 14.24 10.26
C SER A 117 2.57 15.78 10.27
N ARG A 118 2.43 16.41 9.10
CA ARG A 118 2.37 17.87 8.99
C ARG A 118 1.04 18.46 9.47
N HIS A 119 -0.06 17.71 9.33
CA HIS A 119 -1.42 18.18 9.64
C HIS A 119 -1.99 17.63 10.95
N GLN A 120 -1.19 17.02 11.81
CA GLN A 120 -1.62 16.38 13.06
C GLN A 120 -2.38 17.30 14.04
N LYS A 121 -2.28 18.64 13.89
CA LYS A 121 -2.99 19.62 14.73
C LYS A 121 -4.48 19.78 14.41
N GLN A 122 -4.99 19.27 13.28
CA GLN A 122 -6.37 19.45 12.81
C GLN A 122 -7.20 18.14 12.70
N THR A 123 -6.97 17.30 13.53
CA THR A 123 -7.56 16.14 14.15
C THR A 123 -8.59 15.25 13.40
N LYS A 124 -9.72 15.02 13.73
CA LYS A 124 -10.53 13.80 13.50
C LYS A 124 -11.17 13.67 12.11
N ASN A 125 -11.52 14.77 11.48
CA ASN A 125 -12.10 14.78 10.12
C ASN A 125 -11.02 14.62 9.05
N LEU A 126 -9.77 14.97 9.38
CA LEU A 126 -8.63 14.86 8.49
C LEU A 126 -8.23 13.40 8.25
N CYS A 127 -8.40 12.53 9.23
CA CYS A 127 -8.07 11.11 9.08
C CYS A 127 -8.98 10.44 8.04
N LYS A 128 -10.28 10.71 8.08
CA LYS A 128 -11.24 10.22 7.07
C LYS A 128 -10.95 10.80 5.68
N LEU A 129 -10.65 12.08 5.62
CA LEU A 129 -10.30 12.76 4.38
C LEU A 129 -9.00 12.21 3.79
N LEU A 130 -7.98 11.97 4.62
CA LEU A 130 -6.69 11.42 4.20
C LEU A 130 -6.80 9.96 3.73
N ILE A 131 -7.66 9.16 4.33
CA ILE A 131 -7.96 7.79 3.86
C ILE A 131 -8.54 7.85 2.44
N THR A 132 -9.52 8.69 2.20
CA THR A 132 -10.18 8.83 0.90
C THR A 132 -9.24 9.43 -0.16
N ILE A 133 -8.52 10.49 0.20
CA ILE A 133 -7.54 11.13 -0.70
C ILE A 133 -6.35 10.20 -0.95
N GLY A 134 -5.91 9.42 0.05
CA GLY A 134 -4.84 8.46 -0.09
C GLY A 134 -5.17 7.37 -1.12
N HIS A 135 -6.38 6.83 -1.08
CA HIS A 135 -6.88 5.87 -2.07
C HIS A 135 -6.97 6.46 -3.47
N LEU A 136 -7.56 7.65 -3.59
CA LEU A 136 -7.70 8.32 -4.89
C LEU A 136 -6.34 8.65 -5.50
N ARG A 137 -5.41 9.13 -4.67
CA ARG A 137 -4.04 9.46 -5.08
C ARG A 137 -3.24 8.22 -5.48
N HIS A 138 -3.39 7.11 -4.74
CA HIS A 138 -2.77 5.84 -5.10
C HIS A 138 -3.30 5.34 -6.45
N ALA A 139 -4.61 5.32 -6.65
CA ALA A 139 -5.22 4.93 -7.92
C ALA A 139 -4.73 5.81 -9.07
N LEU A 140 -4.76 7.13 -8.90
CA LEU A 140 -4.29 8.08 -9.91
C LEU A 140 -2.81 7.84 -10.25
N LEU A 141 -1.96 7.62 -9.25
CA LEU A 141 -0.53 7.38 -9.44
C LEU A 141 -0.26 6.06 -10.17
N VAL A 142 -1.01 5.01 -9.85
CA VAL A 142 -0.94 3.71 -10.54
C VAL A 142 -1.39 3.86 -12.00
N TYR A 143 -2.55 4.47 -12.27
CA TYR A 143 -3.05 4.64 -13.64
C TYR A 143 -2.13 5.54 -14.49
N THR A 144 -1.60 6.61 -13.91
CA THR A 144 -0.64 7.48 -14.60
C THR A 144 0.64 6.72 -14.94
N ALA A 145 1.18 5.96 -14.00
CA ALA A 145 2.36 5.14 -14.23
C ALA A 145 2.10 4.02 -15.24
N MET A 146 0.91 3.39 -15.22
CA MET A 146 0.51 2.43 -16.24
C MET A 146 0.48 3.06 -17.64
N GLY A 147 -0.12 4.23 -17.80
CA GLY A 147 -0.15 4.92 -19.09
C GLY A 147 1.23 5.36 -19.57
N LEU A 148 2.15 5.68 -18.64
CA LEU A 148 3.50 6.10 -18.98
C LEU A 148 4.40 4.92 -19.39
N PHE A 149 4.34 3.82 -18.67
CA PHE A 149 5.21 2.65 -18.89
C PHE A 149 4.65 1.63 -19.89
N PHE A 150 3.34 1.63 -20.09
CA PHE A 150 2.65 0.63 -20.94
C PHE A 150 1.62 1.26 -21.88
N PRO A 151 2.02 2.25 -22.74
CA PRO A 151 1.09 2.96 -23.60
C PRO A 151 0.42 2.06 -24.66
N SER A 152 1.03 0.91 -24.97
CA SER A 152 0.53 -0.04 -25.98
C SER A 152 -0.55 -1.02 -25.46
N ARG A 153 -0.86 -0.99 -24.17
CA ARG A 153 -1.85 -1.90 -23.56
C ARG A 153 -3.20 -1.23 -23.26
N PHE A 154 -3.28 0.08 -23.48
CA PHE A 154 -4.44 0.95 -23.34
C PHE A 154 -4.59 1.78 -24.62
#